data_e6f755a76a948f2997770a3007b4e283
#
_entry.id   e6f755a76a948f2997770a3007b4e283
#
_cell.length_a   1.000
_cell.length_b   1.000
_cell.length_c   1.000
_cell.angle_alpha   90.00
_cell.angle_beta   90.00
_cell.angle_gamma   90.00
#
_symmetry.space_group_name_H-M   'P 1'
#
loop_
_entity.id
_entity.type
_entity.pdbx_description
1 polymer ?
#
loop_
_entity_poly.entity_id
_entity_poly.type
_entity_poly.pdbx_seq_one_letter_code
_entity_poly.pdbx_strand_id
1 'polypeptide(L)'
;MALKIIKGNIFTSQCQTLVNTINCVGVMGAGIALECRLRYPAMYSRYLTLCKEQKIDIGLLWLFKGPDKWVLNFPTKRHWKGSSEESFFHAGLHKFAQTYRERGVTSIAFPLLGADRGGIAPSRSLEIMTEYLSTLDIDVEIYEYDPLAKDDIYASTKSWLLSQDAADIAQKTSIRIDYVYKLIEAMQHSDIHQLNQLARVEGVGIKTLEKIFVQARNQSFSEQETQQKRLF
;
A
#
# COMPACT_ATOMS: atom_id res chain seq x y z
N MET A 1 -3.58 -20.16 13.70
CA MET A 1 -3.19 -18.75 13.92
C MET A 1 -1.68 -18.71 13.94
N ALA A 2 -1.10 -17.95 13.03
CA ALA A 2 0.34 -17.92 12.86
C ALA A 2 0.82 -16.49 12.62
N LEU A 3 1.86 -16.08 13.34
CA LEU A 3 2.67 -14.94 12.99
C LEU A 3 3.71 -15.38 11.96
N LYS A 4 3.70 -14.79 10.76
CA LYS A 4 4.65 -15.08 9.69
C LYS A 4 5.45 -13.84 9.36
N ILE A 5 6.75 -14.01 9.14
CA ILE A 5 7.63 -12.96 8.61
C ILE A 5 7.91 -13.32 7.16
N ILE A 6 7.63 -12.41 6.24
CA ILE A 6 7.67 -12.64 4.79
C ILE A 6 8.52 -11.54 4.15
N LYS A 7 9.53 -11.94 3.37
CA LYS A 7 10.22 -11.01 2.48
C LYS A 7 9.47 -10.94 1.17
N GLY A 8 8.89 -9.77 0.85
CA GLY A 8 8.01 -9.68 -0.32
C GLY A 8 7.27 -8.34 -0.46
N ASN A 9 6.20 -8.37 -1.26
CA ASN A 9 5.29 -7.24 -1.46
C ASN A 9 4.00 -7.46 -0.68
N ILE A 10 3.72 -6.61 0.30
CA ILE A 10 2.54 -6.71 1.18
C ILE A 10 1.20 -6.72 0.41
N PHE A 11 1.14 -6.11 -0.79
CA PHE A 11 -0.08 -6.07 -1.59
C PHE A 11 -0.46 -7.43 -2.19
N THR A 12 0.46 -8.42 -2.16
CA THR A 12 0.16 -9.82 -2.54
C THR A 12 -0.40 -10.64 -1.38
N SER A 13 -0.46 -10.10 -0.16
CA SER A 13 -1.01 -10.78 1.00
C SER A 13 -2.48 -11.17 0.81
N GLN A 14 -2.84 -12.36 1.33
CA GLN A 14 -4.22 -12.83 1.35
C GLN A 14 -4.98 -12.40 2.61
N CYS A 15 -4.33 -11.70 3.54
CA CYS A 15 -5.00 -11.15 4.72
C CYS A 15 -6.13 -10.19 4.34
N GLN A 16 -7.18 -10.16 5.15
CA GLN A 16 -8.32 -9.24 5.00
C GLN A 16 -7.87 -7.78 5.05
N THR A 17 -6.95 -7.46 5.96
CA THR A 17 -6.53 -6.09 6.26
C THR A 17 -5.05 -5.90 5.97
N LEU A 18 -4.69 -4.80 5.33
CA LEU A 18 -3.32 -4.32 5.16
C LEU A 18 -3.08 -3.13 6.07
N VAL A 19 -1.87 -3.01 6.63
CA VAL A 19 -1.47 -1.83 7.40
C VAL A 19 -0.75 -0.83 6.51
N ASN A 20 -1.24 0.39 6.51
CA ASN A 20 -0.64 1.55 5.87
C ASN A 20 0.00 2.44 6.94
N THR A 21 1.31 2.62 6.90
CA THR A 21 2.01 3.55 7.81
C THR A 21 1.85 4.99 7.34
N ILE A 22 1.31 5.84 8.20
CA ILE A 22 0.98 7.23 7.88
C ILE A 22 1.64 8.23 8.84
N ASN A 23 1.59 9.51 8.48
CA ASN A 23 1.86 10.63 9.38
C ASN A 23 0.55 11.35 9.78
N CYS A 24 0.64 12.35 10.66
CA CYS A 24 -0.55 13.05 11.17
C CYS A 24 -0.89 14.32 10.37
N VAL A 25 -0.16 14.63 9.28
CA VAL A 25 -0.29 15.91 8.55
C VAL A 25 -0.74 15.76 7.08
N GLY A 26 -1.24 14.60 6.68
CA GLY A 26 -1.90 14.46 5.38
C GLY A 26 -0.95 14.16 4.21
N VAL A 27 0.29 13.71 4.43
CA VAL A 27 1.24 13.45 3.35
C VAL A 27 1.40 11.95 3.10
N MET A 28 1.05 11.48 1.92
CA MET A 28 1.30 10.13 1.40
C MET A 28 2.13 10.23 0.12
N GLY A 29 3.44 10.51 0.26
CA GLY A 29 4.32 10.85 -0.86
C GLY A 29 5.39 9.81 -1.20
N ALA A 30 5.52 8.73 -0.43
CA ALA A 30 6.55 7.71 -0.65
C ALA A 30 6.20 6.38 0.03
N GLY A 31 6.90 5.30 -0.35
CA GLY A 31 6.76 3.96 0.23
C GLY A 31 5.32 3.45 0.18
N ILE A 32 4.95 2.65 1.17
CA ILE A 32 3.61 2.05 1.26
C ILE A 32 2.49 3.10 1.30
N ALA A 33 2.72 4.27 1.92
CA ALA A 33 1.72 5.34 1.97
C ALA A 33 1.40 5.88 0.58
N LEU A 34 2.42 6.10 -0.27
CA LEU A 34 2.19 6.51 -1.66
C LEU A 34 1.39 5.43 -2.41
N GLU A 35 1.76 4.17 -2.30
CA GLU A 35 1.06 3.10 -2.99
C GLU A 35 -0.39 2.95 -2.50
N CYS A 36 -0.64 3.04 -1.20
CA CYS A 36 -2.00 3.08 -0.65
C CYS A 36 -2.81 4.26 -1.17
N ARG A 37 -2.20 5.45 -1.31
CA ARG A 37 -2.85 6.61 -1.96
C ARG A 37 -3.26 6.29 -3.40
N LEU A 38 -2.38 5.67 -4.17
CA LEU A 38 -2.60 5.32 -5.57
C LEU A 38 -3.65 4.23 -5.74
N ARG A 39 -3.63 3.22 -4.87
CA ARG A 39 -4.58 2.11 -4.88
C ARG A 39 -5.96 2.47 -4.31
N TYR A 40 -6.02 3.36 -3.32
CA TYR A 40 -7.23 3.70 -2.57
C TYR A 40 -7.47 5.22 -2.53
N PRO A 41 -7.79 5.89 -3.66
CA PRO A 41 -7.93 7.34 -3.72
C PRO A 41 -9.05 7.89 -2.79
N ALA A 42 -10.15 7.13 -2.59
CA ALA A 42 -11.19 7.50 -1.65
C ALA A 42 -10.71 7.50 -0.20
N MET A 43 -9.86 6.52 0.17
CA MET A 43 -9.19 6.49 1.48
C MET A 43 -8.30 7.72 1.65
N TYR A 44 -7.48 8.04 0.65
CA TYR A 44 -6.60 9.20 0.71
C TYR A 44 -7.36 10.52 0.88
N SER A 45 -8.45 10.71 0.13
CA SER A 45 -9.32 11.89 0.29
C SER A 45 -9.87 12.01 1.72
N ARG A 46 -10.34 10.90 2.30
CA ARG A 46 -10.85 10.90 3.68
C ARG A 46 -9.74 11.14 4.70
N TYR A 47 -8.55 10.58 4.49
CA TYR A 47 -7.39 10.83 5.35
C TYR A 47 -7.03 12.31 5.39
N LEU A 48 -7.01 13.01 4.25
CA LEU A 48 -6.77 14.45 4.21
C LEU A 48 -7.77 15.24 5.07
N THR A 49 -9.05 14.84 5.00
CA THR A 49 -10.10 15.47 5.83
C THR A 49 -9.84 15.22 7.32
N LEU A 50 -9.53 13.97 7.69
CA LEU A 50 -9.26 13.60 9.09
C LEU A 50 -8.03 14.33 9.66
N CYS A 51 -6.98 14.51 8.85
CA CYS A 51 -5.81 15.32 9.27
C CYS A 51 -6.16 16.79 9.47
N LYS A 52 -6.94 17.40 8.58
CA LYS A 52 -7.42 18.78 8.73
C LYS A 52 -8.27 18.96 9.99
N GLU A 53 -9.07 17.95 10.31
CA GLU A 53 -9.92 17.91 11.51
C GLU A 53 -9.14 17.51 12.78
N GLN A 54 -7.82 17.31 12.69
CA GLN A 54 -6.95 16.85 13.79
C GLN A 54 -7.43 15.53 14.44
N LYS A 55 -8.04 14.64 13.65
CA LYS A 55 -8.56 13.33 14.10
C LYS A 55 -7.55 12.19 13.90
N ILE A 56 -6.36 12.48 13.41
CA ILE A 56 -5.26 11.54 13.26
C ILE A 56 -4.14 11.98 14.19
N ASP A 57 -3.77 11.11 15.12
CA ASP A 57 -2.60 11.27 15.99
C ASP A 57 -2.01 9.89 16.33
N ILE A 58 -0.84 9.88 16.96
CA ILE A 58 -0.16 8.67 17.40
C ILE A 58 -1.07 7.84 18.31
N GLY A 59 -1.15 6.54 18.03
CA GLY A 59 -2.04 5.63 18.74
C GLY A 59 -3.52 5.67 18.31
N LEU A 60 -3.92 6.62 17.47
CA LEU A 60 -5.27 6.67 16.90
C LEU A 60 -5.29 5.95 15.54
N LEU A 61 -5.78 4.71 15.56
CA LEU A 61 -5.87 3.88 14.36
C LEU A 61 -7.18 4.13 13.62
N TRP A 62 -7.08 4.33 12.31
CA TRP A 62 -8.24 4.49 11.46
C TRP A 62 -8.34 3.36 10.42
N LEU A 63 -9.44 2.61 10.44
CA LEU A 63 -9.71 1.51 9.52
C LEU A 63 -10.59 1.99 8.36
N PHE A 64 -10.06 1.89 7.15
CA PHE A 64 -10.80 2.06 5.91
C PHE A 64 -11.22 0.68 5.38
N LYS A 65 -12.53 0.46 5.20
CA LYS A 65 -13.08 -0.76 4.64
C LYS A 65 -13.24 -0.58 3.14
N GLY A 66 -12.23 -0.98 2.38
CA GLY A 66 -12.26 -0.97 0.92
C GLY A 66 -13.03 -2.17 0.35
N PRO A 67 -13.35 -2.16 -0.95
CA PRO A 67 -14.13 -3.22 -1.59
C PRO A 67 -13.36 -4.55 -1.70
N ASP A 68 -12.07 -4.48 -1.90
CA ASP A 68 -11.15 -5.62 -2.09
C ASP A 68 -10.34 -5.95 -0.83
N LYS A 69 -9.82 -4.93 -0.16
CA LYS A 69 -9.01 -5.03 1.05
C LYS A 69 -9.39 -3.92 2.04
N TRP A 70 -9.32 -4.23 3.31
CA TRP A 70 -9.36 -3.22 4.34
C TRP A 70 -7.97 -2.63 4.55
N VAL A 71 -7.89 -1.36 4.91
CA VAL A 71 -6.62 -0.67 5.15
C VAL A 71 -6.65 -0.04 6.54
N LEU A 72 -5.81 -0.55 7.44
CA LEU A 72 -5.60 0.02 8.76
C LEU A 72 -4.52 1.11 8.65
N ASN A 73 -4.93 2.35 8.75
CA ASN A 73 -4.02 3.50 8.75
C ASN A 73 -3.42 3.65 10.14
N PHE A 74 -2.10 3.46 10.22
CA PHE A 74 -1.32 3.38 11.45
C PHE A 74 -0.34 4.56 11.50
N PRO A 75 -0.57 5.57 12.35
CA PRO A 75 0.35 6.71 12.49
C PRO A 75 1.68 6.29 13.11
N THR A 76 2.75 6.37 12.32
CA THR A 76 4.13 6.09 12.74
C THR A 76 4.99 7.35 12.85
N LYS A 77 4.45 8.49 12.43
CA LYS A 77 5.12 9.80 12.49
C LYS A 77 4.12 10.91 12.75
N ARG A 78 4.49 11.91 13.53
CA ARG A 78 3.70 13.14 13.63
C ARG A 78 3.77 13.98 12.37
N HIS A 79 4.97 14.11 11.81
CA HIS A 79 5.24 14.87 10.59
C HIS A 79 6.07 14.03 9.62
N TRP A 80 5.83 14.14 8.31
CA TRP A 80 6.48 13.32 7.29
C TRP A 80 8.01 13.50 7.22
N LYS A 81 8.55 14.66 7.63
CA LYS A 81 9.98 14.93 7.74
C LYS A 81 10.62 14.39 9.03
N GLY A 82 9.83 14.11 10.05
CA GLY A 82 10.32 13.64 11.34
C GLY A 82 10.68 12.15 11.32
N SER A 83 11.38 11.73 12.37
CA SER A 83 11.66 10.32 12.65
C SER A 83 10.44 9.64 13.28
N SER A 84 10.37 8.34 13.19
CA SER A 84 9.52 7.52 14.04
C SER A 84 10.19 7.34 15.41
N GLU A 85 9.39 7.10 16.43
CA GLU A 85 9.83 6.75 17.77
C GLU A 85 9.24 5.40 18.16
N GLU A 86 9.95 4.61 18.95
CA GLU A 86 9.46 3.31 19.44
C GLU A 86 8.13 3.46 20.19
N SER A 87 7.99 4.54 20.95
CA SER A 87 6.77 4.90 21.68
C SER A 87 5.53 4.98 20.78
N PHE A 88 5.70 5.39 19.50
CA PHE A 88 4.60 5.46 18.53
C PHE A 88 4.15 4.07 18.11
N PHE A 89 5.09 3.12 17.99
CA PHE A 89 4.76 1.73 17.67
C PHE A 89 4.06 1.05 18.83
N HIS A 90 4.59 1.20 20.04
CA HIS A 90 3.95 0.68 21.24
C HIS A 90 2.51 1.21 21.39
N ALA A 91 2.29 2.49 21.22
CA ALA A 91 0.96 3.10 21.32
C ALA A 91 -0.02 2.52 20.28
N GLY A 92 0.41 2.43 19.02
CA GLY A 92 -0.43 1.90 17.93
C GLY A 92 -0.67 0.40 18.04
N LEU A 93 0.37 -0.41 18.32
CA LEU A 93 0.26 -1.87 18.45
C LEU A 93 -0.60 -2.25 19.66
N HIS A 94 -0.40 -1.59 20.80
CA HIS A 94 -1.25 -1.78 21.98
C HIS A 94 -2.72 -1.47 21.65
N LYS A 95 -3.00 -0.34 21.01
CA LYS A 95 -4.35 0.02 20.57
C LYS A 95 -4.94 -1.01 19.61
N PHE A 96 -4.14 -1.51 18.66
CA PHE A 96 -4.58 -2.55 17.74
C PHE A 96 -4.93 -3.84 18.49
N ALA A 97 -4.05 -4.33 19.35
CA ALA A 97 -4.27 -5.54 20.13
C ALA A 97 -5.54 -5.48 20.99
N GLN A 98 -5.89 -4.31 21.50
CA GLN A 98 -7.13 -4.11 22.27
C GLN A 98 -8.40 -4.07 21.42
N THR A 99 -8.33 -3.64 20.14
CA THR A 99 -9.53 -3.25 19.38
C THR A 99 -9.77 -4.03 18.08
N TYR A 100 -8.86 -4.92 17.66
CA TYR A 100 -8.98 -5.60 16.36
C TYR A 100 -10.26 -6.45 16.23
N ARG A 101 -10.69 -7.14 17.32
CA ARG A 101 -11.92 -7.93 17.33
C ARG A 101 -13.16 -7.07 17.14
N GLU A 102 -13.28 -5.97 17.89
CA GLU A 102 -14.41 -5.04 17.79
C GLU A 102 -14.48 -4.38 16.41
N ARG A 103 -13.32 -4.18 15.76
CA ARG A 103 -13.22 -3.65 14.41
C ARG A 103 -13.58 -4.69 13.33
N GLY A 104 -13.66 -5.97 13.69
CA GLY A 104 -13.96 -7.08 12.78
C GLY A 104 -12.73 -7.49 11.94
N VAL A 105 -11.50 -7.25 12.41
CA VAL A 105 -10.29 -7.69 11.73
C VAL A 105 -10.06 -9.17 11.99
N THR A 106 -10.03 -9.98 10.94
CA THR A 106 -9.91 -11.44 10.99
C THR A 106 -8.54 -11.96 10.56
N SER A 107 -7.80 -11.18 9.79
CA SER A 107 -6.38 -11.40 9.45
C SER A 107 -5.75 -10.09 9.01
N ILE A 108 -4.44 -9.93 9.21
CA ILE A 108 -3.78 -8.66 8.97
C ILE A 108 -2.34 -8.83 8.50
N ALA A 109 -1.94 -8.00 7.53
CA ALA A 109 -0.57 -7.88 7.07
C ALA A 109 0.00 -6.51 7.43
N PHE A 110 1.13 -6.51 8.12
CA PHE A 110 1.90 -5.32 8.49
C PHE A 110 3.12 -5.17 7.59
N PRO A 111 3.50 -3.97 7.17
CA PRO A 111 4.89 -3.70 6.78
C PRO A 111 5.76 -3.70 8.03
N LEU A 112 7.06 -3.96 7.90
CA LEU A 112 7.99 -3.78 9.00
C LEU A 112 8.03 -2.30 9.38
N LEU A 113 7.47 -1.96 10.56
CA LEU A 113 7.22 -0.58 10.97
C LEU A 113 8.51 0.22 11.09
N GLY A 114 8.58 1.39 10.45
CA GLY A 114 9.71 2.33 10.58
C GLY A 114 11.05 1.88 9.98
N ALA A 115 11.13 0.72 9.35
CA ALA A 115 12.39 0.15 8.85
C ALA A 115 12.95 0.90 7.63
N ASP A 116 12.09 1.43 6.73
CA ASP A 116 12.54 2.16 5.52
C ASP A 116 12.88 3.62 5.84
N ARG A 117 11.87 4.42 6.22
CA ARG A 117 12.00 5.88 6.39
C ARG A 117 11.78 6.37 7.81
N GLY A 118 11.62 5.44 8.75
CA GLY A 118 11.34 5.74 10.16
C GLY A 118 12.58 5.93 11.00
N GLY A 119 13.72 5.36 10.58
CA GLY A 119 14.97 5.43 11.32
C GLY A 119 15.08 4.45 12.50
N ILE A 120 14.15 3.49 12.60
CA ILE A 120 14.22 2.39 13.58
C ILE A 120 14.90 1.19 12.93
N ALA A 121 15.85 0.57 13.63
CA ALA A 121 16.53 -0.63 13.13
C ALA A 121 15.52 -1.77 12.86
N PRO A 122 15.62 -2.48 11.71
CA PRO A 122 14.68 -3.54 11.34
C PRO A 122 14.51 -4.61 12.43
N SER A 123 15.59 -5.06 13.05
CA SER A 123 15.56 -6.05 14.15
C SER A 123 14.77 -5.53 15.35
N ARG A 124 14.97 -4.26 15.72
CA ARG A 124 14.26 -3.65 16.85
C ARG A 124 12.77 -3.46 16.56
N SER A 125 12.43 -3.04 15.34
CA SER A 125 11.04 -2.96 14.91
C SER A 125 10.36 -4.34 14.98
N LEU A 126 11.02 -5.37 14.48
CA LEU A 126 10.48 -6.73 14.50
C LEU A 126 10.27 -7.25 15.94
N GLU A 127 11.21 -6.98 16.84
CA GLU A 127 11.10 -7.33 18.26
C GLU A 127 9.85 -6.70 18.87
N ILE A 128 9.68 -5.38 18.73
CA ILE A 128 8.51 -4.65 19.24
C ILE A 128 7.22 -5.20 18.63
N MET A 129 7.18 -5.41 17.31
CA MET A 129 5.98 -5.93 16.64
C MET A 129 5.63 -7.33 17.15
N THR A 130 6.62 -8.21 17.31
CA THR A 130 6.41 -9.59 17.76
C THR A 130 5.83 -9.64 19.17
N GLU A 131 6.27 -8.76 20.08
CA GLU A 131 5.76 -8.65 21.44
C GLU A 131 4.22 -8.55 21.51
N TYR A 132 3.63 -7.72 20.61
CA TYR A 132 2.18 -7.52 20.59
C TYR A 132 1.45 -8.50 19.66
N LEU A 133 2.01 -8.78 18.49
CA LEU A 133 1.29 -9.47 17.42
C LEU A 133 1.27 -10.98 17.61
N SER A 134 2.26 -11.57 18.31
CA SER A 134 2.29 -13.01 18.59
C SER A 134 1.20 -13.47 19.57
N THR A 135 0.62 -12.55 20.32
CA THR A 135 -0.44 -12.84 21.32
C THR A 135 -1.84 -12.84 20.71
N LEU A 136 -1.98 -12.44 19.44
CA LEU A 136 -3.29 -12.32 18.81
C LEU A 136 -3.80 -13.67 18.30
N ASP A 137 -5.12 -13.84 18.33
CA ASP A 137 -5.80 -15.05 17.86
C ASP A 137 -6.29 -14.96 16.40
N ILE A 138 -5.56 -14.22 15.58
CA ILE A 138 -5.76 -14.07 14.12
C ILE A 138 -4.47 -14.38 13.38
N ASP A 139 -4.56 -14.64 12.07
CA ASP A 139 -3.36 -14.75 11.24
C ASP A 139 -2.75 -13.36 11.00
N VAL A 140 -1.45 -13.26 11.27
CA VAL A 140 -0.67 -12.04 11.13
C VAL A 140 0.54 -12.29 10.24
N GLU A 141 0.72 -11.42 9.25
CA GLU A 141 1.90 -11.40 8.39
C GLU A 141 2.68 -10.11 8.62
N ILE A 142 4.01 -10.20 8.73
CA ILE A 142 4.91 -9.04 8.75
C ILE A 142 5.76 -9.10 7.48
N TYR A 143 5.68 -8.05 6.67
CA TYR A 143 6.38 -7.96 5.40
C TYR A 143 7.65 -7.11 5.51
N GLU A 144 8.78 -7.71 5.21
CA GLU A 144 10.00 -7.02 4.82
C GLU A 144 9.93 -6.75 3.33
N TYR A 145 9.95 -5.48 2.94
CA TYR A 145 9.78 -5.09 1.53
C TYR A 145 10.92 -5.63 0.66
N ASP A 146 10.56 -6.35 -0.39
CA ASP A 146 11.46 -6.81 -1.43
C ASP A 146 11.10 -6.13 -2.76
N PRO A 147 11.96 -5.24 -3.30
CA PRO A 147 11.69 -4.55 -4.56
C PRO A 147 11.66 -5.47 -5.79
N LEU A 148 12.12 -6.73 -5.67
CA LEU A 148 12.11 -7.73 -6.73
C LEU A 148 10.93 -8.69 -6.61
N ALA A 149 10.17 -8.64 -5.52
CA ALA A 149 9.01 -9.50 -5.33
C ALA A 149 7.91 -9.21 -6.35
N LYS A 150 7.07 -10.22 -6.58
CA LYS A 150 5.88 -10.06 -7.43
C LYS A 150 4.99 -8.91 -6.93
N ASP A 151 4.34 -8.27 -7.90
CA ASP A 151 3.28 -7.28 -7.69
C ASP A 151 1.98 -7.85 -8.29
N ASP A 152 0.89 -7.70 -7.58
CA ASP A 152 -0.42 -8.23 -7.94
C ASP A 152 -1.02 -7.59 -9.22
N ILE A 153 -0.65 -6.33 -9.52
CA ILE A 153 -1.18 -5.57 -10.66
C ILE A 153 -0.14 -5.25 -11.74
N TYR A 154 1.16 -5.51 -11.50
CA TYR A 154 2.22 -5.12 -12.43
C TYR A 154 2.17 -5.90 -13.76
N ALA A 155 2.06 -7.22 -13.69
CA ALA A 155 2.17 -8.07 -14.88
C ALA A 155 1.04 -7.79 -15.89
N SER A 156 -0.20 -7.69 -15.43
CA SER A 156 -1.36 -7.34 -16.27
C SER A 156 -1.25 -5.94 -16.84
N THR A 157 -0.83 -4.96 -16.01
CA THR A 157 -0.64 -3.58 -16.46
C THR A 157 0.46 -3.47 -17.51
N LYS A 158 1.59 -4.18 -17.32
CA LYS A 158 2.68 -4.24 -18.30
C LYS A 158 2.20 -4.83 -19.62
N SER A 159 1.53 -5.98 -19.58
CA SER A 159 0.98 -6.63 -20.76
C SER A 159 0.02 -5.69 -21.52
N TRP A 160 -0.85 -5.02 -20.79
CA TRP A 160 -1.78 -4.07 -21.40
C TRP A 160 -1.07 -2.86 -22.03
N LEU A 161 -0.13 -2.23 -21.34
CA LEU A 161 0.63 -1.08 -21.89
C LEU A 161 1.42 -1.44 -23.14
N LEU A 162 1.97 -2.67 -23.20
CA LEU A 162 2.78 -3.11 -24.35
C LEU A 162 1.95 -3.65 -25.52
N SER A 163 0.67 -3.95 -25.31
CA SER A 163 -0.23 -4.51 -26.34
C SER A 163 -1.14 -3.49 -27.01
N GLN A 164 -1.20 -2.25 -26.53
CA GLN A 164 -2.10 -1.22 -27.04
C GLN A 164 -1.31 -0.11 -27.75
N ASP A 165 -1.96 0.59 -28.67
CA ASP A 165 -1.40 1.81 -29.25
C ASP A 165 -1.33 2.94 -28.22
N ALA A 166 -0.27 3.75 -28.26
CA ALA A 166 -0.07 4.85 -27.32
C ALA A 166 -1.20 5.89 -27.36
N ALA A 167 -1.82 6.11 -28.52
CA ALA A 167 -2.97 6.99 -28.67
C ALA A 167 -4.22 6.46 -27.93
N ASP A 168 -4.47 5.16 -28.02
CA ASP A 168 -5.58 4.51 -27.34
C ASP A 168 -5.38 4.53 -25.82
N ILE A 169 -4.15 4.28 -25.35
CA ILE A 169 -3.80 4.41 -23.92
C ILE A 169 -4.06 5.84 -23.45
N ALA A 170 -3.57 6.84 -24.20
CA ALA A 170 -3.75 8.25 -23.88
C ALA A 170 -5.23 8.63 -23.77
N GLN A 171 -6.06 8.16 -24.69
CA GLN A 171 -7.50 8.38 -24.69
C GLN A 171 -8.18 7.72 -23.48
N LYS A 172 -7.90 6.44 -23.23
CA LYS A 172 -8.52 5.65 -22.14
C LYS A 172 -8.14 6.18 -20.76
N THR A 173 -6.88 6.61 -20.58
CA THR A 173 -6.36 7.03 -19.29
C THR A 173 -6.38 8.54 -19.06
N SER A 174 -6.61 9.33 -20.13
CA SER A 174 -6.40 10.78 -20.13
C SER A 174 -4.97 11.18 -19.72
N ILE A 175 -3.99 10.31 -19.95
CA ILE A 175 -2.56 10.61 -19.80
C ILE A 175 -2.09 11.23 -21.11
N ARG A 176 -1.25 12.29 -21.04
CA ARG A 176 -0.67 12.86 -22.23
C ARG A 176 0.22 11.83 -22.95
N ILE A 177 0.20 11.82 -24.26
CA ILE A 177 0.85 10.80 -25.08
C ILE A 177 2.37 10.72 -24.84
N ASP A 178 3.03 11.84 -24.57
CA ASP A 178 4.45 11.88 -24.22
C ASP A 178 4.77 11.11 -22.92
N TYR A 179 3.87 11.14 -21.94
CA TYR A 179 4.01 10.33 -20.72
C TYR A 179 3.62 8.86 -20.94
N VAL A 180 2.73 8.57 -21.88
CA VAL A 180 2.43 7.19 -22.26
C VAL A 180 3.68 6.52 -22.84
N TYR A 181 4.40 7.20 -23.75
CA TYR A 181 5.67 6.66 -24.26
C TYR A 181 6.70 6.41 -23.16
N LYS A 182 6.83 7.30 -22.18
CA LYS A 182 7.71 7.08 -21.02
C LYS A 182 7.29 5.87 -20.18
N LEU A 183 5.99 5.64 -19.99
CA LEU A 183 5.49 4.47 -19.29
C LEU A 183 5.80 3.18 -20.06
N ILE A 184 5.58 3.17 -21.38
CA ILE A 184 5.88 2.02 -22.24
C ILE A 184 7.39 1.72 -22.20
N GLU A 185 8.24 2.72 -22.34
CA GLU A 185 9.70 2.58 -22.24
C GLU A 185 10.10 2.01 -20.87
N ALA A 186 9.59 2.59 -19.78
CA ALA A 186 9.88 2.12 -18.43
C ALA A 186 9.49 0.64 -18.22
N MET A 187 8.35 0.20 -18.79
CA MET A 187 7.91 -1.19 -18.69
C MET A 187 8.78 -2.17 -19.48
N GLN A 188 9.59 -1.71 -20.42
CA GLN A 188 10.56 -2.54 -21.14
C GLN A 188 11.86 -2.73 -20.36
N HIS A 189 12.17 -1.86 -19.39
CA HIS A 189 13.36 -2.00 -18.54
C HIS A 189 13.23 -3.18 -17.58
N SER A 190 14.36 -3.87 -17.38
CA SER A 190 14.48 -5.01 -16.46
C SER A 190 14.38 -4.63 -14.99
N ASP A 191 14.55 -3.35 -14.65
CA ASP A 191 14.66 -2.86 -13.29
C ASP A 191 13.31 -2.50 -12.65
N ILE A 192 12.23 -2.57 -13.44
CA ILE A 192 10.86 -2.32 -12.97
C ILE A 192 10.16 -3.67 -12.75
N HIS A 193 9.93 -4.01 -11.51
CA HIS A 193 9.27 -5.26 -11.08
C HIS A 193 7.91 -5.04 -10.44
N GLN A 194 7.66 -3.80 -9.97
CA GLN A 194 6.43 -3.42 -9.28
C GLN A 194 5.93 -2.07 -9.81
N LEU A 195 4.61 -1.91 -9.85
CA LEU A 195 4.01 -0.70 -10.46
C LEU A 195 4.38 0.59 -9.70
N ASN A 196 4.58 0.51 -8.38
CA ASN A 196 5.00 1.65 -7.56
C ASN A 196 6.39 2.20 -7.94
N GLN A 197 7.25 1.39 -8.58
CA GLN A 197 8.59 1.78 -9.00
C GLN A 197 8.57 2.79 -10.15
N LEU A 198 7.46 2.91 -10.88
CA LEU A 198 7.26 3.98 -11.85
C LEU A 198 7.38 5.39 -11.24
N ALA A 199 7.22 5.52 -9.92
CA ALA A 199 7.47 6.76 -9.21
C ALA A 199 8.93 7.26 -9.28
N ARG A 200 9.87 6.39 -9.69
CA ARG A 200 11.29 6.71 -9.86
C ARG A 200 11.65 7.13 -11.30
N VAL A 201 10.72 6.93 -12.23
CA VAL A 201 10.94 7.26 -13.66
C VAL A 201 10.88 8.76 -13.87
N GLU A 202 11.92 9.31 -14.45
CA GLU A 202 12.02 10.75 -14.69
C GLU A 202 10.85 11.26 -15.54
N GLY A 203 10.20 12.31 -15.04
CA GLY A 203 9.04 12.92 -15.68
C GLY A 203 7.71 12.21 -15.44
N VAL A 204 7.68 11.04 -14.77
CA VAL A 204 6.43 10.40 -14.34
C VAL A 204 5.99 11.00 -13.00
N GLY A 205 5.10 11.99 -13.07
CA GLY A 205 4.57 12.67 -11.89
C GLY A 205 3.40 11.93 -11.24
N ILE A 206 3.03 12.41 -10.05
CA ILE A 206 1.97 11.79 -9.23
C ILE A 206 0.64 11.66 -9.98
N LYS A 207 0.25 12.63 -10.81
CA LYS A 207 -0.99 12.57 -11.59
C LYS A 207 -0.99 11.48 -12.65
N THR A 208 0.16 11.20 -13.26
CA THR A 208 0.34 10.08 -14.19
C THR A 208 0.22 8.76 -13.45
N LEU A 209 0.85 8.65 -12.28
CA LEU A 209 0.74 7.47 -11.42
C LEU A 209 -0.70 7.23 -10.96
N GLU A 210 -1.41 8.24 -10.51
CA GLU A 210 -2.83 8.12 -10.12
C GLU A 210 -3.67 7.52 -11.25
N LYS A 211 -3.49 7.97 -12.49
CA LYS A 211 -4.24 7.49 -13.65
C LYS A 211 -3.89 6.06 -14.03
N ILE A 212 -2.59 5.72 -14.05
CA ILE A 212 -2.19 4.35 -14.40
C ILE A 212 -2.60 3.33 -13.33
N PHE A 213 -2.56 3.69 -12.05
CA PHE A 213 -3.04 2.82 -10.97
C PHE A 213 -4.56 2.60 -11.01
N VAL A 214 -5.34 3.62 -11.37
CA VAL A 214 -6.78 3.46 -11.60
C VAL A 214 -7.02 2.46 -12.73
N GLN A 215 -6.31 2.59 -13.84
CA GLN A 215 -6.42 1.67 -14.98
C GLN A 215 -6.01 0.25 -14.60
N ALA A 216 -4.90 0.08 -13.89
CA ALA A 216 -4.41 -1.22 -13.43
C ALA A 216 -5.43 -1.95 -12.54
N ARG A 217 -6.06 -1.24 -11.63
CA ARG A 217 -7.09 -1.81 -10.75
C ARG A 217 -8.36 -2.19 -11.49
N ASN A 218 -8.81 -1.37 -12.44
CA ASN A 218 -9.98 -1.70 -13.25
C ASN A 218 -9.77 -2.99 -14.06
N GLN A 219 -8.55 -3.24 -14.54
CA GLN A 219 -8.20 -4.49 -15.23
C GLN A 219 -8.22 -5.70 -14.29
N SER A 220 -7.63 -5.57 -13.11
CA SER A 220 -7.60 -6.63 -12.12
C SER A 220 -9.01 -7.07 -11.71
N PHE A 221 -9.94 -6.14 -11.53
CA PHE A 221 -11.34 -6.47 -11.23
C PHE A 221 -12.04 -7.20 -12.39
N SER A 222 -11.85 -6.76 -13.64
CA SER A 222 -12.47 -7.40 -14.80
C SER A 222 -11.93 -8.82 -15.06
N GLU A 223 -10.65 -9.08 -14.77
CA GLU A 223 -10.06 -10.41 -14.87
C GLU A 223 -10.61 -11.36 -13.79
N GLN A 224 -10.77 -10.89 -12.56
CA GLN A 224 -11.35 -11.67 -11.45
C GLN A 224 -12.82 -12.03 -11.72
N GLU A 225 -13.64 -11.10 -12.20
CA GLU A 225 -15.03 -11.37 -12.61
C GLU A 225 -15.12 -12.39 -13.76
N THR A 226 -14.20 -12.31 -14.72
CA THR A 226 -14.15 -13.23 -15.86
C THR A 226 -13.72 -14.63 -15.43
N GLN A 227 -12.78 -14.75 -14.49
CA GLN A 227 -12.37 -16.04 -13.92
C GLN A 227 -13.51 -16.66 -13.09
N GLN A 228 -14.19 -15.88 -12.29
CA GLN A 228 -15.34 -16.35 -11.49
C GLN A 228 -16.49 -16.87 -12.36
N LYS A 229 -16.79 -16.20 -13.49
CA LYS A 229 -17.80 -16.64 -14.46
C LYS A 229 -17.42 -17.90 -15.25
N ARG A 230 -16.14 -18.27 -15.32
CA ARG A 230 -15.67 -19.51 -15.98
C ARG A 230 -15.71 -20.73 -15.07
N LEU A 231 -15.92 -20.54 -13.76
CA LEU A 231 -15.98 -21.61 -12.76
C LEU A 231 -17.43 -22.07 -12.47
N PHE A 232 -18.41 -21.40 -13.06
CA PHE A 232 -19.83 -21.72 -13.06
C PHE A 232 -20.35 -21.93 -14.49
#